data_af99e96eb8282ee0139466bb9b709609
#
_entry.id   af99e96eb8282ee0139466bb9b709609
#
_cell.length_a   1.000
_cell.length_b   1.000
_cell.length_c   1.000
_cell.angle_alpha   90.00
_cell.angle_beta   90.00
_cell.angle_gamma   90.00
#
_symmetry.space_group_name_H-M   'P 1'
#
loop_
_entity.id
_entity.type
_entity.pdbx_description
1 polymer ?
#
loop_
_entity_poly.entity_id
_entity_poly.type
_entity_poly.pdbx_seq_one_letter_code
_entity_poly.pdbx_strand_id
1 'polypeptide(L)'
;MCSSDLLARDRGSDTAKAIMTTDPFPKEHAVVVTTERGTFTVGGTAKGSGMIEPNMATMLGFLTTDAQVSPALLQRALAESAEDTFNAITVDGECSTNDSLFALASGASGVTIDESLYPALLDGLLAVSRELALGIVRGGEGATKLISVTVRDARSKSDARQVARTIANSPLVKTAVHGADPKIGRAHV
;
A
#
# COMPACT_ATOMS: atom_id res chain seq x y z
N MET A 1 11.93 27.49 -11.34
CA MET A 1 11.13 27.20 -12.52
C MET A 1 10.10 26.14 -12.12
N CYS A 2 8.88 26.56 -11.86
CA CYS A 2 7.76 25.62 -11.79
C CYS A 2 7.39 25.32 -13.24
N SER A 3 7.89 24.26 -13.80
CA SER A 3 7.62 23.95 -15.19
C SER A 3 6.31 23.16 -15.29
N SER A 4 5.19 23.90 -15.46
CA SER A 4 3.94 23.34 -15.99
C SER A 4 4.15 22.53 -17.29
N ASP A 5 5.26 22.75 -17.95
CA ASP A 5 5.70 22.07 -19.18
C ASP A 5 6.02 20.59 -19.00
N LEU A 6 6.12 20.07 -17.76
CA LEU A 6 6.32 18.65 -17.44
C LEU A 6 5.02 17.89 -17.21
N LEU A 7 3.88 18.58 -17.11
CA LEU A 7 2.58 17.92 -16.94
C LEU A 7 2.11 17.32 -18.28
N ALA A 8 2.08 15.98 -18.34
CA ALA A 8 1.57 15.25 -19.48
C ALA A 8 0.89 13.96 -19.02
N ARG A 9 -0.08 13.48 -19.80
CA ARG A 9 -0.89 12.29 -19.45
C ARG A 9 -0.09 10.98 -19.41
N ASP A 10 1.03 10.92 -20.07
CA ASP A 10 1.92 9.76 -20.22
C ASP A 10 3.12 9.79 -19.24
N ARG A 11 3.14 10.73 -18.28
CA ARG A 11 4.27 10.94 -17.35
C ARG A 11 4.09 10.25 -15.99
N GLY A 12 3.20 9.28 -15.87
CA GLY A 12 2.99 8.53 -14.63
C GLY A 12 4.26 7.85 -14.13
N SER A 13 4.95 7.12 -15.00
CA SER A 13 6.21 6.43 -14.65
C SER A 13 7.37 7.39 -14.34
N ASP A 14 7.39 8.58 -14.94
CA ASP A 14 8.37 9.61 -14.59
C ASP A 14 8.11 10.12 -13.16
N THR A 15 6.84 10.28 -12.76
CA THR A 15 6.45 10.65 -11.40
C THR A 15 6.87 9.57 -10.40
N ALA A 16 6.62 8.30 -10.72
CA ALA A 16 7.02 7.18 -9.86
C ALA A 16 8.54 7.14 -9.62
N LYS A 17 9.34 7.47 -10.64
CA LYS A 17 10.79 7.58 -10.53
C LYS A 17 11.22 8.83 -9.76
N ALA A 18 10.54 9.96 -9.97
CA ALA A 18 10.93 11.23 -9.38
C ALA A 18 10.72 11.30 -7.87
N ILE A 19 9.76 10.53 -7.32
CA ILE A 19 9.51 10.49 -5.88
C ILE A 19 10.41 9.52 -5.12
N MET A 20 11.20 8.69 -5.81
CA MET A 20 12.13 7.74 -5.19
C MET A 20 13.22 8.46 -4.40
N THR A 21 13.66 7.84 -3.32
CA THR A 21 14.83 8.25 -2.54
C THR A 21 15.85 7.12 -2.49
N THR A 22 15.75 6.22 -1.52
CA THR A 22 16.57 5.01 -1.39
C THR A 22 15.91 3.79 -2.04
N ASP A 23 14.76 3.99 -2.65
CA ASP A 23 14.01 2.93 -3.33
C ASP A 23 14.82 2.30 -4.46
N PRO A 24 14.95 0.97 -4.54
CA PRO A 24 15.72 0.30 -5.58
C PRO A 24 14.99 0.26 -6.94
N PHE A 25 13.67 0.48 -6.96
CA PHE A 25 12.84 0.51 -8.17
C PHE A 25 11.58 1.35 -7.95
N PRO A 26 11.02 1.93 -9.03
CA PRO A 26 9.74 2.65 -8.96
C PRO A 26 8.59 1.67 -8.67
N LYS A 27 7.61 2.13 -7.90
CA LYS A 27 6.44 1.36 -7.53
C LYS A 27 5.21 2.02 -8.13
N GLU A 28 4.62 1.37 -9.10
CA GLU A 28 3.40 1.81 -9.78
C GLU A 28 2.52 0.60 -10.10
N HIS A 29 1.22 0.78 -10.00
CA HIS A 29 0.25 -0.25 -10.36
C HIS A 29 -1.07 0.38 -10.79
N ALA A 30 -1.79 -0.29 -11.67
CA ALA A 30 -3.12 0.13 -12.09
C ALA A 30 -4.00 -1.08 -12.42
N VAL A 31 -5.30 -0.91 -12.21
CA VAL A 31 -6.32 -1.90 -12.55
C VAL A 31 -7.50 -1.23 -13.24
N VAL A 32 -8.12 -1.95 -14.15
CA VAL A 32 -9.40 -1.55 -14.75
C VAL A 32 -10.52 -2.28 -14.01
N VAL A 33 -11.49 -1.54 -13.51
CA VAL A 33 -12.65 -2.08 -12.80
C VAL A 33 -13.87 -2.01 -13.73
N THR A 34 -14.47 -3.16 -13.98
CA THR A 34 -15.66 -3.27 -14.82
C THR A 34 -16.90 -3.42 -13.94
N THR A 35 -17.92 -2.60 -14.20
CA THR A 35 -19.18 -2.61 -13.49
C THR A 35 -20.33 -2.63 -14.47
N GLU A 36 -21.55 -2.81 -13.98
CA GLU A 36 -22.79 -2.69 -14.78
C GLU A 36 -23.02 -1.28 -15.37
N ARG A 37 -22.39 -0.24 -14.79
CA ARG A 37 -22.51 1.17 -15.22
C ARG A 37 -21.34 1.63 -16.08
N GLY A 38 -20.43 0.73 -16.46
CA GLY A 38 -19.24 1.03 -17.26
C GLY A 38 -17.95 0.66 -16.58
N THR A 39 -16.86 1.12 -17.14
CA THR A 39 -15.51 0.84 -16.64
C THR A 39 -14.86 2.10 -16.10
N PHE A 40 -14.05 1.94 -15.06
CA PHE A 40 -13.17 2.98 -14.57
C PHE A 40 -11.80 2.38 -14.20
N THR A 41 -10.81 3.22 -14.10
CA THR A 41 -9.44 2.83 -13.77
C THR A 41 -9.11 3.31 -12.36
N VAL A 42 -8.39 2.47 -11.61
CA VAL A 42 -7.70 2.85 -10.38
C VAL A 42 -6.22 2.65 -10.62
N GLY A 43 -5.43 3.66 -10.35
CA GLY A 43 -3.98 3.59 -10.48
C GLY A 43 -3.29 4.26 -9.29
N GLY A 44 -2.00 4.04 -9.15
CA GLY A 44 -1.24 4.70 -8.10
C GLY A 44 0.24 4.47 -8.19
N THR A 45 0.96 5.27 -7.41
CA THR A 45 2.39 5.14 -7.19
C THR A 45 2.69 5.37 -5.71
N ALA A 46 3.74 4.72 -5.22
CA ALA A 46 4.22 4.93 -3.86
C ALA A 46 5.74 4.86 -3.80
N LYS A 47 6.32 5.52 -2.79
CA LYS A 47 7.73 5.38 -2.46
C LYS A 47 7.89 5.04 -1.00
N GLY A 48 8.99 4.37 -0.67
CA GLY A 48 9.41 3.98 0.66
C GLY A 48 10.31 2.77 0.62
N SER A 49 11.32 2.74 1.48
CA SER A 49 12.33 1.69 1.55
C SER A 49 12.83 1.45 2.97
N GLY A 50 12.93 2.48 3.80
CA GLY A 50 13.29 2.43 5.22
C GLY A 50 12.39 3.31 6.06
N MET A 51 12.42 3.15 7.39
CA MET A 51 11.48 3.72 8.36
C MET A 51 10.03 3.36 8.00
N ILE A 52 9.77 2.07 7.82
CA ILE A 52 8.47 1.55 7.43
C ILE A 52 7.90 0.68 8.55
N GLU A 53 7.04 1.28 9.36
CA GLU A 53 6.13 0.60 10.29
C GLU A 53 4.76 1.28 10.29
N PRO A 54 3.65 0.54 10.15
CA PRO A 54 2.32 1.15 10.11
C PRO A 54 1.89 1.76 11.44
N ASN A 55 1.52 2.89 11.37
CA ASN A 55 0.86 4.01 11.94
C ASN A 55 1.51 5.29 11.40
N MET A 56 1.96 5.18 10.15
CA MET A 56 2.58 6.20 9.31
C MET A 56 4.12 6.20 9.42
N ALA A 57 4.81 5.92 8.33
CA ALA A 57 6.26 5.86 8.17
C ALA A 57 6.69 6.61 6.91
N THR A 58 7.94 6.91 6.61
CA THR A 58 8.43 7.74 5.49
C THR A 58 7.95 7.24 4.11
N MET A 59 6.66 7.06 4.01
CA MET A 59 5.94 6.61 2.83
C MET A 59 5.21 7.80 2.20
N LEU A 60 5.30 7.88 0.92
CA LEU A 60 4.46 8.78 0.15
C LEU A 60 3.71 7.96 -0.89
N GLY A 61 2.38 8.01 -0.85
CA GLY A 61 1.53 7.28 -1.77
C GLY A 61 0.48 8.17 -2.43
N PHE A 62 0.27 7.96 -3.72
CA PHE A 62 -0.74 8.65 -4.51
C PHE A 62 -1.60 7.62 -5.21
N LEU A 63 -2.90 7.60 -4.90
CA LEU A 63 -3.90 6.80 -5.59
C LEU A 63 -4.76 7.71 -6.47
N THR A 64 -5.10 7.26 -7.64
CA THR A 64 -5.91 8.02 -8.60
C THR A 64 -6.99 7.16 -9.18
N THR A 65 -8.12 7.77 -9.50
CA THR A 65 -9.18 7.12 -10.29
C THR A 65 -9.83 8.11 -11.25
N ASP A 66 -10.28 7.61 -12.39
CA ASP A 66 -11.10 8.38 -13.33
C ASP A 66 -12.60 8.27 -13.03
N ALA A 67 -13.01 7.50 -12.02
CA ALA A 67 -14.40 7.47 -11.55
C ALA A 67 -14.82 8.81 -10.91
N GLN A 68 -16.09 9.11 -10.98
CA GLN A 68 -16.69 10.23 -10.26
C GLN A 68 -17.07 9.78 -8.86
N VAL A 69 -16.35 10.27 -7.84
CA VAL A 69 -16.51 9.85 -6.45
C VAL A 69 -16.68 11.10 -5.57
N SER A 70 -17.62 11.04 -4.63
CA SER A 70 -17.74 12.10 -3.63
C SER A 70 -16.54 12.07 -2.67
N PRO A 71 -16.09 13.23 -2.14
CA PRO A 71 -14.98 13.26 -1.19
C PRO A 71 -15.16 12.33 0.02
N ALA A 72 -16.39 12.22 0.54
CA ALA A 72 -16.71 11.37 1.68
C ALA A 72 -16.52 9.87 1.37
N LEU A 73 -17.03 9.42 0.21
CA LEU A 73 -16.83 8.03 -0.22
C LEU A 73 -15.38 7.72 -0.53
N LEU A 74 -14.67 8.64 -1.18
CA LEU A 74 -13.26 8.47 -1.50
C LEU A 74 -12.40 8.38 -0.24
N GLN A 75 -12.66 9.25 0.76
CA GLN A 75 -11.97 9.22 2.04
C GLN A 75 -12.23 7.91 2.79
N ARG A 76 -13.47 7.42 2.80
CA ARG A 76 -13.84 6.14 3.40
C ARG A 76 -13.09 4.98 2.73
N ALA A 77 -13.12 4.92 1.41
CA ALA A 77 -12.46 3.87 0.64
C ALA A 77 -10.94 3.90 0.80
N LEU A 78 -10.35 5.10 0.86
CA LEU A 78 -8.92 5.28 1.13
C LEU A 78 -8.55 4.73 2.51
N ALA A 79 -9.30 5.08 3.56
CA ALA A 79 -9.03 4.62 4.91
C ALA A 79 -9.15 3.10 5.04
N GLU A 80 -10.23 2.52 4.49
CA GLU A 80 -10.45 1.08 4.51
C GLU A 80 -9.38 0.31 3.72
N SER A 81 -8.98 0.82 2.54
CA SER A 81 -7.93 0.18 1.75
C SER A 81 -6.55 0.28 2.41
N ALA A 82 -6.22 1.41 3.02
CA ALA A 82 -4.95 1.61 3.71
C ALA A 82 -4.78 0.66 4.89
N GLU A 83 -5.87 0.40 5.64
CA GLU A 83 -5.85 -0.42 6.84
C GLU A 83 -5.36 -1.86 6.59
N ASP A 84 -5.75 -2.47 5.47
CA ASP A 84 -5.40 -3.85 5.13
C ASP A 84 -4.23 -3.97 4.13
N THR A 85 -3.61 -2.85 3.79
CA THR A 85 -2.48 -2.80 2.84
C THR A 85 -1.28 -2.07 3.44
N PHE A 86 -1.21 -0.75 3.32
CA PHE A 86 -0.09 0.05 3.82
C PHE A 86 0.07 -0.05 5.35
N ASN A 87 -1.03 -0.10 6.11
CA ASN A 87 -0.99 -0.30 7.55
C ASN A 87 -0.72 -1.76 7.97
N ALA A 88 -0.58 -2.68 7.04
CA ALA A 88 -0.32 -4.10 7.31
C ALA A 88 1.12 -4.55 6.98
N ILE A 89 2.00 -3.62 6.60
CA ILE A 89 3.41 -3.91 6.29
C ILE A 89 4.35 -3.37 7.35
N THR A 90 5.55 -3.91 7.41
CA THR A 90 6.70 -3.36 8.14
C THR A 90 7.99 -3.73 7.43
N VAL A 91 9.00 -2.88 7.48
CA VAL A 91 10.36 -3.16 6.99
C VAL A 91 11.31 -3.27 8.17
N ASP A 92 11.40 -2.27 9.00
CA ASP A 92 12.41 -2.14 10.06
C ASP A 92 11.82 -1.88 11.46
N GLY A 93 10.51 -1.72 11.56
CA GLY A 93 9.84 -1.42 12.83
C GLY A 93 9.91 0.03 13.25
N GLU A 94 10.41 0.92 12.40
CA GLU A 94 10.57 2.35 12.68
C GLU A 94 9.46 3.17 12.03
N CYS A 95 8.90 4.11 12.79
CA CYS A 95 7.87 5.04 12.31
C CYS A 95 8.48 6.37 11.87
N SER A 96 7.99 6.94 10.78
CA SER A 96 8.27 8.33 10.41
C SER A 96 7.17 9.27 10.87
N THR A 97 7.46 10.57 10.86
CA THR A 97 6.50 11.64 11.18
C THR A 97 5.81 12.23 9.95
N ASN A 98 6.16 11.79 8.74
CA ASN A 98 5.80 12.48 7.49
C ASN A 98 5.09 11.61 6.44
N ASP A 99 4.46 10.50 6.87
CA ASP A 99 3.72 9.67 5.93
C ASP A 99 2.46 10.32 5.41
N SER A 100 2.24 10.10 4.14
CA SER A 100 1.04 10.63 3.50
C SER A 100 0.54 9.69 2.42
N LEU A 101 -0.75 9.43 2.44
CA LEU A 101 -1.46 8.72 1.38
C LEU A 101 -2.58 9.61 0.85
N PHE A 102 -2.54 9.91 -0.43
CA PHE A 102 -3.51 10.76 -1.11
C PHE A 102 -4.34 9.95 -2.09
N ALA A 103 -5.62 10.30 -2.21
CA ALA A 103 -6.49 9.79 -3.25
C ALA A 103 -7.13 10.95 -4.04
N LEU A 104 -7.12 10.83 -5.37
CA LEU A 104 -7.69 11.82 -6.28
C LEU A 104 -8.65 11.14 -7.26
N ALA A 105 -9.80 11.75 -7.49
CA ALA A 105 -10.79 11.27 -8.43
C ALA A 105 -11.09 12.37 -9.45
N SER A 106 -10.95 12.07 -10.75
CA SER A 106 -11.15 13.05 -11.82
C SER A 106 -12.58 13.08 -12.39
N GLY A 107 -13.32 11.97 -12.28
CA GLY A 107 -14.65 11.82 -12.91
C GLY A 107 -14.61 11.60 -14.42
N ALA A 108 -13.42 11.44 -15.03
CA ALA A 108 -13.28 11.40 -16.48
C ALA A 108 -13.90 10.16 -17.16
N SER A 109 -14.09 9.06 -16.43
CA SER A 109 -14.78 7.86 -16.95
C SER A 109 -16.30 8.06 -17.09
N GLY A 110 -16.89 9.04 -16.40
CA GLY A 110 -18.33 9.24 -16.32
C GLY A 110 -19.05 8.23 -15.41
N VAL A 111 -18.36 7.24 -14.85
CA VAL A 111 -18.93 6.29 -13.90
C VAL A 111 -19.04 6.94 -12.53
N THR A 112 -20.24 7.15 -12.06
CA THR A 112 -20.51 7.72 -10.73
C THR A 112 -20.59 6.62 -9.69
N ILE A 113 -19.77 6.73 -8.66
CA ILE A 113 -19.73 5.81 -7.52
C ILE A 113 -20.71 6.29 -6.45
N ASP A 114 -21.67 5.44 -6.15
CA ASP A 114 -22.57 5.53 -5.01
C ASP A 114 -22.37 4.32 -4.08
N GLU A 115 -23.23 4.15 -3.07
CA GLU A 115 -23.10 3.01 -2.13
C GLU A 115 -23.20 1.65 -2.82
N SER A 116 -23.91 1.54 -3.97
CA SER A 116 -24.04 0.28 -4.71
C SER A 116 -22.75 -0.12 -5.42
N LEU A 117 -21.97 0.85 -5.93
CA LEU A 117 -20.69 0.64 -6.59
C LEU A 117 -19.48 0.84 -5.65
N TYR A 118 -19.73 1.23 -4.40
CA TYR A 118 -18.68 1.39 -3.40
C TYR A 118 -17.77 0.14 -3.25
N PRO A 119 -18.32 -1.10 -3.18
CA PRO A 119 -17.47 -2.30 -3.12
C PRO A 119 -16.50 -2.41 -4.30
N ALA A 120 -16.95 -2.09 -5.52
CA ALA A 120 -16.10 -2.15 -6.71
C ALA A 120 -14.95 -1.11 -6.67
N LEU A 121 -15.22 0.10 -6.16
CA LEU A 121 -14.18 1.09 -5.92
C LEU A 121 -13.18 0.62 -4.86
N LEU A 122 -13.67 0.10 -3.74
CA LEU A 122 -12.84 -0.41 -2.66
C LEU A 122 -11.95 -1.56 -3.12
N ASP A 123 -12.48 -2.51 -3.88
CA ASP A 123 -11.72 -3.62 -4.44
C ASP A 123 -10.61 -3.14 -5.38
N GLY A 124 -10.90 -2.16 -6.21
CA GLY A 124 -9.91 -1.53 -7.09
C GLY A 124 -8.79 -0.84 -6.30
N LEU A 125 -9.14 -0.06 -5.26
CA LEU A 125 -8.16 0.58 -4.38
C LEU A 125 -7.35 -0.44 -3.60
N LEU A 126 -7.97 -1.50 -3.07
CA LEU A 126 -7.29 -2.59 -2.37
C LEU A 126 -6.27 -3.30 -3.27
N ALA A 127 -6.65 -3.59 -4.53
CA ALA A 127 -5.76 -4.24 -5.49
C ALA A 127 -4.50 -3.40 -5.75
N VAL A 128 -4.68 -2.11 -6.05
CA VAL A 128 -3.56 -1.19 -6.30
C VAL A 128 -2.72 -0.99 -5.04
N SER A 129 -3.35 -0.68 -3.91
CA SER A 129 -2.67 -0.44 -2.64
C SER A 129 -1.86 -1.64 -2.16
N ARG A 130 -2.38 -2.86 -2.39
CA ARG A 130 -1.68 -4.10 -2.04
C ARG A 130 -0.38 -4.27 -2.82
N GLU A 131 -0.40 -4.07 -4.13
CA GLU A 131 0.81 -4.20 -4.95
C GLU A 131 1.83 -3.12 -4.61
N LEU A 132 1.39 -1.89 -4.35
CA LEU A 132 2.28 -0.82 -3.91
C LEU A 132 2.90 -1.12 -2.54
N ALA A 133 2.11 -1.57 -1.57
CA ALA A 133 2.58 -1.94 -0.24
C ALA A 133 3.58 -3.12 -0.29
N LEU A 134 3.29 -4.16 -1.08
CA LEU A 134 4.23 -5.26 -1.32
C LEU A 134 5.50 -4.78 -2.04
N GLY A 135 5.38 -3.83 -2.96
CA GLY A 135 6.51 -3.18 -3.61
C GLY A 135 7.42 -2.46 -2.63
N ILE A 136 6.86 -1.77 -1.62
CA ILE A 136 7.62 -1.13 -0.54
C ILE A 136 8.41 -2.17 0.26
N VAL A 137 7.78 -3.25 0.69
CA VAL A 137 8.47 -4.31 1.47
C VAL A 137 9.53 -5.01 0.65
N ARG A 138 9.26 -5.33 -0.63
CA ARG A 138 10.24 -5.93 -1.55
C ARG A 138 11.44 -5.01 -1.81
N GLY A 139 11.19 -3.70 -1.83
CA GLY A 139 12.20 -2.66 -1.99
C GLY A 139 12.78 -2.14 -0.68
N GLY A 140 12.53 -2.80 0.44
CA GLY A 140 13.07 -2.42 1.74
C GLY A 140 14.60 -2.43 1.76
N GLU A 141 15.21 -1.50 2.51
CA GLU A 141 16.66 -1.40 2.61
C GLU A 141 17.27 -2.70 3.11
N GLY A 142 18.19 -3.29 2.32
CA GLY A 142 18.83 -4.56 2.62
C GLY A 142 17.90 -5.79 2.54
N ALA A 143 16.66 -5.65 2.06
CA ALA A 143 15.73 -6.75 1.96
C ALA A 143 16.17 -7.77 0.91
N THR A 144 16.26 -9.03 1.33
CA THR A 144 16.55 -10.17 0.45
C THR A 144 15.38 -11.16 0.37
N LYS A 145 14.41 -11.03 1.26
CA LYS A 145 13.26 -11.93 1.36
C LYS A 145 12.01 -11.17 1.77
N LEU A 146 10.86 -11.60 1.26
CA LEU A 146 9.55 -11.18 1.71
C LEU A 146 9.02 -12.21 2.71
N ILE A 147 8.61 -11.75 3.90
CA ILE A 147 8.02 -12.57 4.94
C ILE A 147 6.52 -12.25 4.99
N SER A 148 5.68 -13.27 4.88
CA SER A 148 4.24 -13.15 5.12
C SER A 148 3.87 -13.85 6.42
N VAL A 149 3.25 -13.11 7.34
CA VAL A 149 2.79 -13.64 8.63
C VAL A 149 1.27 -13.69 8.63
N THR A 150 0.71 -14.88 8.77
CA THR A 150 -0.73 -15.09 8.88
C THR A 150 -1.09 -15.60 10.26
N VAL A 151 -1.95 -14.86 10.95
CA VAL A 151 -2.51 -15.26 12.26
C VAL A 151 -3.96 -15.69 12.06
N ARG A 152 -4.30 -16.89 12.56
CA ARG A 152 -5.65 -17.46 12.50
C ARG A 152 -6.19 -17.65 13.91
N ASP A 153 -7.50 -17.69 14.03
CA ASP A 153 -8.23 -18.01 15.28
C ASP A 153 -7.93 -17.05 16.45
N ALA A 154 -7.52 -15.82 16.16
CA ALA A 154 -7.38 -14.78 17.16
C ALA A 154 -8.75 -14.27 17.60
N ARG A 155 -8.86 -13.72 18.84
CA ARG A 155 -10.11 -13.18 19.38
C ARG A 155 -10.64 -11.98 18.60
N SER A 156 -9.75 -11.22 17.97
CA SER A 156 -10.10 -10.05 17.16
C SER A 156 -9.09 -9.82 16.04
N LYS A 157 -9.48 -9.04 15.03
CA LYS A 157 -8.57 -8.59 13.96
C LYS A 157 -7.40 -7.77 14.53
N SER A 158 -7.65 -6.97 15.58
CA SER A 158 -6.62 -6.19 16.27
C SER A 158 -5.59 -7.10 16.95
N ASP A 159 -6.04 -8.14 17.68
CA ASP A 159 -5.13 -9.09 18.32
C ASP A 159 -4.30 -9.86 17.28
N ALA A 160 -4.93 -10.32 16.19
CA ALA A 160 -4.24 -10.98 15.10
C ALA A 160 -3.14 -10.09 14.50
N ARG A 161 -3.44 -8.82 14.27
CA ARG A 161 -2.50 -7.84 13.72
C ARG A 161 -1.33 -7.58 14.68
N GLN A 162 -1.62 -7.41 15.98
CA GLN A 162 -0.59 -7.21 16.99
C GLN A 162 0.38 -8.39 17.05
N VAL A 163 -0.14 -9.62 17.04
CA VAL A 163 0.69 -10.83 17.02
C VAL A 163 1.53 -10.90 15.74
N ALA A 164 0.91 -10.70 14.57
CA ALA A 164 1.62 -10.72 13.29
C ALA A 164 2.77 -9.70 13.25
N ARG A 165 2.50 -8.47 13.72
CA ARG A 165 3.49 -7.39 13.78
C ARG A 165 4.64 -7.71 14.74
N THR A 166 4.34 -8.24 15.93
CA THR A 166 5.36 -8.66 16.89
C THR A 166 6.30 -9.73 16.31
N ILE A 167 5.75 -10.67 15.53
CA ILE A 167 6.55 -11.69 14.84
C ILE A 167 7.38 -11.06 13.73
N ALA A 168 6.76 -10.23 12.87
CA ALA A 168 7.43 -9.60 11.75
C ALA A 168 8.57 -8.66 12.18
N ASN A 169 8.43 -7.97 13.32
CA ASN A 169 9.44 -7.06 13.88
C ASN A 169 10.51 -7.73 14.74
N SER A 170 10.37 -9.03 15.03
CA SER A 170 11.37 -9.73 15.83
C SER A 170 12.72 -9.83 15.11
N PRO A 171 13.81 -9.22 15.63
CA PRO A 171 15.13 -9.36 15.03
C PRO A 171 15.56 -10.83 14.90
N LEU A 172 15.18 -11.66 15.88
CA LEU A 172 15.48 -13.09 15.86
C LEU A 172 14.77 -13.80 14.68
N VAL A 173 13.52 -13.44 14.39
CA VAL A 173 12.79 -14.01 13.24
C VAL A 173 13.39 -13.51 11.94
N LYS A 174 13.66 -12.21 11.83
CA LYS A 174 14.26 -11.62 10.62
C LYS A 174 15.62 -12.23 10.29
N THR A 175 16.51 -12.36 11.28
CA THR A 175 17.85 -12.96 11.06
C THR A 175 17.76 -14.46 10.72
N ALA A 176 16.86 -15.20 11.35
CA ALA A 176 16.64 -16.61 11.02
C ALA A 176 16.16 -16.80 9.59
N VAL A 177 15.17 -15.98 9.15
CA VAL A 177 14.65 -16.04 7.77
C VAL A 177 15.74 -15.59 6.77
N HIS A 178 16.52 -14.54 7.10
CA HIS A 178 17.61 -14.09 6.25
C HIS A 178 18.66 -15.21 6.06
N GLY A 179 19.06 -15.87 7.14
CA GLY A 179 20.02 -16.97 7.13
C GLY A 179 19.47 -18.31 6.66
N ALA A 180 18.16 -18.40 6.28
CA ALA A 180 17.48 -19.65 5.97
C ALA A 180 17.55 -20.68 7.10
N ASP A 181 17.64 -20.22 8.36
CA ASP A 181 17.70 -21.05 9.56
C ASP A 181 16.29 -21.48 9.99
N PRO A 182 15.97 -22.79 10.03
CA PRO A 182 14.68 -23.27 10.48
C PRO A 182 14.51 -23.05 11.99
N LYS A 183 13.74 -22.03 12.38
CA LYS A 183 13.40 -21.77 13.79
C LYS A 183 12.23 -22.65 14.22
N ILE A 184 12.56 -23.80 14.79
CA ILE A 184 11.62 -24.70 15.46
C ILE A 184 11.66 -24.40 16.97
N GLY A 185 10.50 -24.26 17.60
CA GLY A 185 10.39 -24.23 19.06
C GLY A 185 9.86 -22.93 19.67
N ARG A 186 9.64 -21.88 18.89
CA ARG A 186 8.96 -20.67 19.41
C ARG A 186 7.43 -20.77 19.38
N ALA A 187 6.90 -21.87 18.80
CA ALA A 187 5.46 -22.13 18.72
C ALA A 187 4.88 -22.88 19.94
N HIS A 188 5.69 -23.17 20.94
CA HIS A 188 5.30 -23.99 22.10
C HIS A 188 5.50 -23.31 23.46
N VAL A 189 5.27 -22.00 23.52
CA VAL A 189 5.22 -21.30 24.81
C VAL A 189 3.83 -20.73 25.02
#